data_222be3b915f53aa5afef2d59e6b23478
#
_entry.id   222be3b915f53aa5afef2d59e6b23478
#
_cell.length_a   1.000
_cell.length_b   1.000
_cell.length_c   1.000
_cell.angle_alpha   90.00
_cell.angle_beta   90.00
_cell.angle_gamma   90.00
#
_symmetry.space_group_name_H-M   'P 1'
#
loop_
_entity.id
_entity.type
_entity.pdbx_description
1 polymer ?
#
loop_
_entity_poly.entity_id
_entity_poly.type
_entity_poly.pdbx_seq_one_letter_code
_entity_poly.pdbx_strand_id
1 'polypeptide(L)'
;KKWVFDRGGKLMYLGGNGLNCEIEFLDDHRIVYQNTRWSHSETQVAPDGGHYESRFDKRYESEANLLGVVFSFPGIMTGAPYRVVDDSHWCFKGTNLKNGDTFGERSLHMRVPGGASGHETDKVSDQSPKNTHRLAQGTNPDQGGADMVHFDTPSKGEVFSVGSITWPACILVDDHVARITSNVIQQFLKDT
;
A
#
# COMPACT_ATOMS: atom_id res chain seq x y z
N LYS A 1 -0.40 -6.88 -13.88
CA LYS A 1 -0.56 -5.56 -14.50
C LYS A 1 -1.65 -5.57 -15.57
N LYS A 2 -1.59 -6.46 -16.59
CA LYS A 2 -2.57 -6.54 -17.67
C LYS A 2 -4.04 -6.58 -17.21
N TRP A 3 -4.33 -7.31 -16.12
CA TRP A 3 -5.69 -7.39 -15.61
C TRP A 3 -6.24 -6.02 -15.17
N VAL A 4 -5.44 -5.21 -14.49
CA VAL A 4 -5.84 -3.88 -14.02
C VAL A 4 -5.83 -2.87 -15.19
N PHE A 5 -4.70 -2.78 -15.93
CA PHE A 5 -4.46 -1.70 -16.88
C PHE A 5 -5.14 -1.91 -18.24
N ASP A 6 -5.30 -3.18 -18.68
CA ASP A 6 -5.85 -3.45 -20.01
C ASP A 6 -7.31 -3.93 -19.96
N ARG A 7 -7.70 -4.57 -18.84
CA ARG A 7 -9.03 -5.22 -18.72
C ARG A 7 -9.95 -4.55 -17.70
N GLY A 8 -9.54 -3.44 -17.10
CA GLY A 8 -10.37 -2.72 -16.13
C GLY A 8 -10.52 -3.42 -14.77
N GLY A 9 -9.60 -4.32 -14.42
CA GLY A 9 -9.67 -5.05 -13.15
C GLY A 9 -9.51 -4.17 -11.93
N LYS A 10 -10.09 -4.58 -10.81
CA LYS A 10 -10.05 -3.88 -9.52
C LYS A 10 -9.10 -4.60 -8.58
N LEU A 11 -8.07 -3.90 -8.07
CA LEU A 11 -7.06 -4.47 -7.17
C LEU A 11 -7.11 -3.77 -5.81
N MET A 12 -7.31 -4.56 -4.76
CA MET A 12 -7.22 -4.10 -3.38
C MET A 12 -5.98 -4.73 -2.72
N TYR A 13 -5.01 -3.90 -2.37
CA TYR A 13 -3.76 -4.32 -1.75
C TYR A 13 -3.75 -3.93 -0.26
N LEU A 14 -3.93 -4.92 0.61
CA LEU A 14 -3.98 -4.76 2.08
C LEU A 14 -2.71 -5.28 2.74
N GLY A 15 -1.56 -4.84 2.26
CA GLY A 15 -0.25 -5.31 2.73
C GLY A 15 0.81 -4.23 2.64
N GLY A 16 2.03 -4.57 3.06
CA GLY A 16 3.26 -3.83 2.87
C GLY A 16 4.35 -4.78 2.37
N ASN A 17 5.24 -4.33 1.50
CA ASN A 17 6.30 -5.14 0.88
C ASN A 17 5.79 -6.46 0.25
N GLY A 18 4.56 -6.49 -0.23
CA GLY A 18 3.88 -7.72 -0.67
C GLY A 18 4.35 -8.23 -2.03
N LEU A 19 4.82 -7.35 -2.92
CA LEU A 19 5.51 -7.71 -4.16
C LEU A 19 7.02 -7.52 -3.96
N ASN A 20 7.60 -8.34 -3.12
CA ASN A 20 8.94 -8.16 -2.59
C ASN A 20 10.06 -8.48 -3.58
N CYS A 21 9.87 -9.45 -4.47
CA CYS A 21 10.89 -9.86 -5.41
C CYS A 21 10.30 -10.57 -6.62
N GLU A 22 11.13 -10.64 -7.64
CA GLU A 22 10.92 -11.43 -8.84
C GLU A 22 10.88 -12.93 -8.52
N ILE A 23 9.98 -13.65 -9.17
CA ILE A 23 9.95 -15.12 -9.13
C ILE A 23 10.15 -15.68 -10.53
N GLU A 24 10.90 -16.77 -10.63
CA GLU A 24 11.11 -17.52 -11.86
C GLU A 24 10.53 -18.92 -11.74
N PHE A 25 9.75 -19.34 -12.74
CA PHE A 25 9.31 -20.73 -12.86
C PHE A 25 10.39 -21.55 -13.57
N LEU A 26 10.98 -22.52 -12.89
CA LEU A 26 11.99 -23.40 -13.47
C LEU A 26 11.37 -24.54 -14.31
N ASP A 27 10.20 -24.97 -13.97
CA ASP A 27 9.35 -25.91 -14.67
C ASP A 27 7.90 -25.72 -14.21
N ASP A 28 6.97 -26.49 -14.73
CA ASP A 28 5.52 -26.33 -14.45
C ASP A 28 5.15 -26.34 -12.96
N HIS A 29 6.08 -26.64 -12.05
CA HIS A 29 5.78 -26.89 -10.64
C HIS A 29 6.78 -26.29 -9.66
N ARG A 30 7.88 -25.68 -10.09
CA ARG A 30 8.89 -25.11 -9.18
C ARG A 30 9.02 -23.62 -9.33
N ILE A 31 8.86 -22.94 -8.22
CA ILE A 31 9.08 -21.49 -8.09
C ILE A 31 10.46 -21.32 -7.45
N VAL A 32 11.35 -20.62 -8.11
CA VAL A 32 12.61 -20.16 -7.52
C VAL A 32 12.44 -18.69 -7.17
N TYR A 33 12.60 -18.37 -5.89
CA TYR A 33 12.78 -17.00 -5.45
C TYR A 33 14.14 -16.50 -5.93
N GLN A 34 14.17 -15.66 -6.91
CA GLN A 34 15.34 -14.81 -7.11
C GLN A 34 15.26 -13.68 -6.10
N ASN A 35 15.79 -13.94 -4.93
CA ASN A 35 15.99 -12.89 -3.96
C ASN A 35 17.11 -11.99 -4.51
N THR A 36 16.75 -10.91 -5.18
CA THR A 36 17.71 -9.88 -5.54
C THR A 36 18.42 -9.47 -4.27
N ARG A 37 19.73 -9.66 -4.26
CA ARG A 37 20.58 -9.36 -3.10
C ARG A 37 20.33 -7.92 -2.68
N TRP A 38 20.32 -7.66 -1.39
CA TRP A 38 20.21 -6.31 -0.80
C TRP A 38 21.10 -5.25 -1.47
N SER A 39 22.22 -5.68 -2.09
CA SER A 39 23.15 -4.82 -2.83
C SER A 39 22.63 -4.33 -4.19
N HIS A 40 21.45 -4.75 -4.61
CA HIS A 40 20.90 -4.42 -5.92
C HIS A 40 19.51 -3.78 -5.85
N SER A 41 19.00 -3.50 -4.64
CA SER A 41 17.80 -2.69 -4.50
C SER A 41 18.10 -1.28 -5.01
N GLU A 42 17.41 -0.87 -6.07
CA GLU A 42 17.47 0.54 -6.48
C GLU A 42 16.73 1.36 -5.43
N THR A 43 17.47 2.25 -4.78
CA THR A 43 16.85 3.22 -3.88
C THR A 43 16.11 4.24 -4.73
N GLN A 44 14.80 4.27 -4.60
CA GLN A 44 13.97 5.28 -5.24
C GLN A 44 13.84 6.49 -4.32
N VAL A 45 13.86 7.68 -4.89
CA VAL A 45 13.67 8.92 -4.15
C VAL A 45 12.21 9.37 -4.34
N ALA A 46 11.49 9.49 -3.23
CA ALA A 46 10.14 10.01 -3.27
C ALA A 46 10.10 11.54 -3.49
N PRO A 47 8.95 12.09 -3.89
CA PRO A 47 8.77 13.54 -4.01
C PRO A 47 9.03 14.33 -2.72
N ASP A 48 8.89 13.70 -1.55
CA ASP A 48 9.17 14.27 -0.23
C ASP A 48 10.64 14.12 0.21
N GLY A 49 11.51 13.59 -0.67
CA GLY A 49 12.92 13.34 -0.37
C GLY A 49 13.20 12.04 0.37
N GLY A 50 12.18 11.23 0.65
CA GLY A 50 12.34 9.90 1.25
C GLY A 50 13.00 8.92 0.28
N HIS A 51 13.69 7.92 0.80
CA HIS A 51 14.31 6.85 0.02
C HIS A 51 13.50 5.55 0.17
N TYR A 52 13.13 4.96 -0.96
CA TYR A 52 12.33 3.73 -1.03
C TYR A 52 13.11 2.67 -1.78
N GLU A 53 12.92 1.42 -1.39
CA GLU A 53 13.57 0.28 -2.01
C GLU A 53 12.60 -0.45 -2.94
N SER A 54 13.00 -0.65 -4.19
CA SER A 54 12.38 -1.63 -5.07
C SER A 54 13.33 -2.82 -5.19
N ARG A 55 12.81 -4.03 -4.96
CA ARG A 55 13.58 -5.28 -5.09
C ARG A 55 13.40 -5.95 -6.45
N PHE A 56 12.68 -5.31 -7.36
CA PHE A 56 12.62 -5.77 -8.73
C PHE A 56 13.91 -5.42 -9.45
N ASP A 57 14.49 -6.42 -10.12
CA ASP A 57 15.63 -6.25 -10.99
C ASP A 57 15.27 -5.30 -12.16
N LYS A 58 16.29 -4.77 -12.84
CA LYS A 58 16.19 -3.88 -14.01
C LYS A 58 15.34 -4.42 -15.18
N ARG A 59 14.97 -5.68 -15.13
CA ARG A 59 14.08 -6.33 -16.13
C ARG A 59 12.63 -5.91 -15.99
N TYR A 60 12.23 -5.52 -14.79
CA TYR A 60 10.84 -5.24 -14.46
C TYR A 60 10.70 -3.82 -13.95
N GLU A 61 9.53 -3.29 -14.11
CA GLU A 61 9.15 -2.02 -13.53
C GLU A 61 8.97 -2.18 -12.01
N SER A 62 9.19 -1.11 -11.25
CA SER A 62 8.88 -1.10 -9.83
C SER A 62 7.45 -1.54 -9.55
N GLU A 63 7.23 -2.25 -8.45
CA GLU A 63 5.90 -2.60 -7.94
C GLU A 63 4.99 -1.38 -7.76
N ALA A 64 5.58 -0.18 -7.55
CA ALA A 64 4.84 1.08 -7.50
C ALA A 64 4.00 1.34 -8.76
N ASN A 65 4.45 0.86 -9.93
CA ASN A 65 3.69 0.95 -11.18
C ASN A 65 2.36 0.18 -11.17
N LEU A 66 2.22 -0.80 -10.26
CA LEU A 66 0.99 -1.57 -10.10
C LEU A 66 0.25 -1.21 -8.81
N LEU A 67 0.98 -1.09 -7.70
CA LEU A 67 0.38 -0.88 -6.38
C LEU A 67 0.18 0.60 -6.03
N GLY A 68 0.83 1.51 -6.75
CA GLY A 68 0.86 2.94 -6.41
C GLY A 68 1.83 3.27 -5.28
N VAL A 69 2.43 2.24 -4.66
CA VAL A 69 3.35 2.35 -3.53
C VAL A 69 4.46 1.31 -3.64
N VAL A 70 5.61 1.58 -3.00
CA VAL A 70 6.77 0.71 -2.92
C VAL A 70 7.31 0.68 -1.49
N PHE A 71 7.96 -0.41 -1.11
CA PHE A 71 8.55 -0.60 0.21
C PHE A 71 9.43 0.58 0.63
N SER A 72 9.26 1.01 1.88
CA SER A 72 10.03 2.07 2.52
C SER A 72 10.64 1.58 3.83
N PHE A 73 11.97 1.68 3.95
CA PHE A 73 12.70 1.21 5.13
C PHE A 73 12.51 2.09 6.38
N PRO A 74 12.45 3.44 6.31
CA PRO A 74 12.24 4.27 7.49
C PRO A 74 11.02 3.88 8.30
N GLY A 75 11.16 3.84 9.63
CA GLY A 75 10.08 3.44 10.53
C GLY A 75 9.76 1.94 10.54
N ILE A 76 10.60 1.10 9.92
CA ILE A 76 10.43 -0.37 9.95
C ILE A 76 10.29 -0.89 11.38
N MET A 77 9.46 -1.90 11.58
CA MET A 77 9.16 -2.50 12.88
C MET A 77 8.45 -1.56 13.86
N THR A 78 7.87 -0.45 13.40
CA THR A 78 7.00 0.40 14.20
C THR A 78 5.54 0.25 13.78
N GLY A 79 4.61 0.56 14.68
CA GLY A 79 3.18 0.60 14.42
C GLY A 79 2.60 1.95 14.85
N ALA A 80 1.74 2.55 14.02
CA ALA A 80 1.13 3.84 14.28
C ALA A 80 -0.23 3.97 13.57
N PRO A 81 -1.09 4.91 13.96
CA PRO A 81 -2.30 5.24 13.23
C PRO A 81 -1.97 5.93 11.89
N TYR A 82 -2.96 5.96 11.01
CA TYR A 82 -2.95 6.84 9.84
C TYR A 82 -3.49 8.21 10.19
N ARG A 83 -3.01 9.23 9.47
CA ARG A 83 -3.57 10.58 9.42
C ARG A 83 -4.23 10.81 8.08
N VAL A 84 -5.48 11.26 8.07
CA VAL A 84 -6.24 11.58 6.86
C VAL A 84 -5.60 12.76 6.13
N VAL A 85 -5.42 12.61 4.82
CA VAL A 85 -4.90 13.64 3.90
C VAL A 85 -6.02 14.21 3.04
N ASP A 86 -6.96 13.38 2.58
CA ASP A 86 -8.11 13.81 1.79
C ASP A 86 -9.39 13.07 2.20
N ASP A 87 -10.18 13.70 3.06
CA ASP A 87 -11.45 13.18 3.57
C ASP A 87 -12.61 13.23 2.55
N SER A 88 -12.41 13.89 1.41
CA SER A 88 -13.42 13.98 0.36
C SER A 88 -13.57 12.68 -0.45
N HIS A 89 -12.58 11.79 -0.37
CA HIS A 89 -12.59 10.54 -1.12
C HIS A 89 -13.66 9.57 -0.61
N TRP A 90 -14.31 8.87 -1.52
CA TRP A 90 -15.43 7.96 -1.23
C TRP A 90 -15.11 6.86 -0.22
N CYS A 91 -13.84 6.45 -0.07
CA CYS A 91 -13.46 5.41 0.91
C CYS A 91 -13.72 5.84 2.36
N PHE A 92 -13.76 7.15 2.66
CA PHE A 92 -14.08 7.69 3.99
C PHE A 92 -15.58 7.87 4.26
N LYS A 93 -16.44 7.51 3.31
CA LYS A 93 -17.90 7.69 3.49
C LYS A 93 -18.39 6.96 4.75
N GLY A 94 -19.04 7.74 5.64
CA GLY A 94 -19.63 7.21 6.88
C GLY A 94 -18.63 6.97 8.00
N THR A 95 -17.38 7.42 7.88
CA THR A 95 -16.40 7.40 8.98
C THR A 95 -16.46 8.66 9.86
N ASN A 96 -16.98 9.76 9.34
CA ASN A 96 -16.94 11.10 9.95
C ASN A 96 -15.51 11.66 10.14
N LEU A 97 -14.48 11.02 9.64
CA LEU A 97 -13.10 11.50 9.68
C LEU A 97 -12.93 12.74 8.80
N LYS A 98 -12.08 13.67 9.26
CA LYS A 98 -11.70 14.89 8.56
C LYS A 98 -10.20 14.94 8.31
N ASN A 99 -9.79 15.78 7.36
CA ASN A 99 -8.37 16.02 7.10
C ASN A 99 -7.63 16.38 8.41
N GLY A 100 -6.55 15.64 8.68
CA GLY A 100 -5.77 15.75 9.89
C GLY A 100 -6.18 14.81 11.03
N ASP A 101 -7.37 14.22 11.00
CA ASP A 101 -7.79 13.24 12.00
C ASP A 101 -6.95 11.95 11.87
N THR A 102 -6.78 11.24 12.99
CA THR A 102 -6.13 9.93 13.02
C THR A 102 -7.15 8.80 13.13
N PHE A 103 -6.78 7.63 12.62
CA PHE A 103 -7.56 6.40 12.72
C PHE A 103 -6.66 5.18 12.65
N GLY A 104 -7.18 4.03 13.04
CA GLY A 104 -6.43 2.78 13.01
C GLY A 104 -5.46 2.67 14.19
N GLU A 105 -5.82 3.17 15.38
CA GLU A 105 -5.03 3.06 16.60
C GLU A 105 -5.05 1.64 17.19
N ARG A 106 -6.11 0.89 16.94
CA ARG A 106 -6.34 -0.43 17.54
C ARG A 106 -5.88 -1.53 16.60
N SER A 107 -5.04 -2.44 17.11
CA SER A 107 -4.48 -3.53 16.31
C SER A 107 -4.37 -4.82 17.12
N LEU A 108 -4.64 -5.95 16.47
CA LEU A 108 -4.38 -7.30 16.97
C LEU A 108 -2.99 -7.81 16.58
N HIS A 109 -2.16 -6.99 15.94
CA HIS A 109 -0.83 -7.41 15.49
C HIS A 109 0.11 -7.55 16.70
N MET A 110 0.48 -8.80 17.02
CA MET A 110 1.21 -9.11 18.25
C MET A 110 2.66 -8.62 18.25
N ARG A 111 3.33 -8.66 17.11
CA ARG A 111 4.76 -8.31 17.00
C ARG A 111 5.01 -6.82 16.94
N VAL A 112 4.11 -6.09 16.27
CA VAL A 112 4.20 -4.64 16.09
C VAL A 112 2.83 -4.05 16.43
N PRO A 113 2.52 -3.88 17.72
CA PRO A 113 1.30 -3.19 18.14
C PRO A 113 1.43 -1.69 17.86
N GLY A 114 0.32 -0.99 17.86
CA GLY A 114 0.32 0.48 17.81
C GLY A 114 -0.44 1.09 16.64
N GLY A 115 -0.93 0.28 15.71
CA GLY A 115 -1.82 0.82 14.71
C GLY A 115 -1.81 0.12 13.35
N ALA A 116 -2.60 0.70 12.44
CA ALA A 116 -2.87 0.13 11.12
C ALA A 116 -1.75 0.39 10.10
N SER A 117 -0.84 1.35 10.38
CA SER A 117 0.38 1.59 9.61
C SER A 117 1.56 0.99 10.33
N GLY A 118 2.14 -0.11 9.80
CA GLY A 118 3.25 -0.70 10.53
C GLY A 118 3.82 -1.98 9.96
N HIS A 119 4.83 -2.44 10.66
CA HIS A 119 5.77 -3.51 10.41
C HIS A 119 6.65 -3.18 9.21
N GLU A 120 6.24 -3.58 8.01
CA GLU A 120 6.77 -3.06 6.76
C GLU A 120 5.70 -2.16 6.14
N THR A 121 6.14 -1.04 5.61
CA THR A 121 5.28 -0.02 5.04
C THR A 121 5.76 0.38 3.67
N ASP A 122 4.81 0.74 2.81
CA ASP A 122 5.07 1.17 1.44
C ASP A 122 4.67 2.65 1.28
N LYS A 123 5.36 3.36 0.41
CA LYS A 123 5.10 4.78 0.11
C LYS A 123 4.99 5.05 -1.39
N VAL A 124 4.34 6.15 -1.72
CA VAL A 124 4.37 6.71 -3.08
C VAL A 124 5.81 7.03 -3.46
N SER A 125 6.18 6.74 -4.70
CA SER A 125 7.49 7.07 -5.29
C SER A 125 7.32 7.75 -6.65
N ASP A 126 8.44 8.13 -7.28
CA ASP A 126 8.46 8.68 -8.64
C ASP A 126 8.03 7.66 -9.71
N GLN A 127 8.04 6.37 -9.37
CA GLN A 127 7.56 5.26 -10.21
C GLN A 127 6.06 4.98 -10.05
N SER A 128 5.40 5.58 -9.08
CA SER A 128 3.95 5.48 -8.93
C SER A 128 3.22 6.15 -10.10
N PRO A 129 2.06 5.65 -10.54
CA PRO A 129 1.23 6.33 -11.54
C PRO A 129 1.00 7.80 -11.18
N LYS A 130 1.10 8.69 -12.16
CA LYS A 130 1.03 10.16 -11.92
C LYS A 130 -0.27 10.64 -11.31
N ASN A 131 -1.35 9.88 -11.49
CA ASN A 131 -2.65 10.13 -10.88
C ASN A 131 -2.86 9.37 -9.56
N THR A 132 -1.81 8.84 -8.95
CA THR A 132 -1.89 8.22 -7.62
C THR A 132 -2.27 9.28 -6.60
N HIS A 133 -3.42 9.08 -5.98
CA HIS A 133 -4.00 9.97 -4.98
C HIS A 133 -3.71 9.44 -3.58
N ARG A 134 -2.97 10.22 -2.78
CA ARG A 134 -2.69 9.90 -1.38
C ARG A 134 -3.88 10.29 -0.51
N LEU A 135 -4.48 9.33 0.16
CA LEU A 135 -5.70 9.46 0.96
C LEU A 135 -5.41 9.63 2.46
N ALA A 136 -4.40 8.90 2.94
CA ALA A 136 -3.93 8.99 4.31
C ALA A 136 -2.45 8.60 4.39
N GLN A 137 -1.78 8.98 5.47
CA GLN A 137 -0.37 8.68 5.71
C GLN A 137 -0.16 8.17 7.14
N GLY A 138 0.62 7.12 7.30
CA GLY A 138 1.04 6.61 8.61
C GLY A 138 1.85 7.64 9.38
N THR A 139 1.62 7.70 10.69
CA THR A 139 2.29 8.64 11.61
C THR A 139 3.51 8.03 12.29
N ASN A 140 4.08 6.98 11.71
CA ASN A 140 5.26 6.28 12.24
C ASN A 140 6.46 7.23 12.38
N PRO A 141 7.39 6.96 13.33
CA PRO A 141 8.58 7.78 13.50
C PRO A 141 9.53 7.73 12.29
N ASP A 142 10.57 8.57 12.33
CA ASP A 142 11.68 8.60 11.37
C ASP A 142 11.22 8.81 9.91
N GLN A 143 10.16 9.61 9.73
CA GLN A 143 9.52 9.80 8.41
C GLN A 143 9.04 8.48 7.78
N GLY A 144 8.85 7.45 8.59
CA GLY A 144 8.26 6.18 8.19
C GLY A 144 6.75 6.28 7.95
N GLY A 145 6.12 5.11 7.94
CA GLY A 145 4.67 4.99 7.78
C GLY A 145 4.23 4.80 6.34
N ALA A 146 3.10 4.15 6.22
CA ALA A 146 2.51 3.80 4.93
C ALA A 146 1.78 4.97 4.30
N ASP A 147 1.78 5.02 2.97
CA ASP A 147 0.83 5.82 2.21
C ASP A 147 -0.38 4.96 1.83
N MET A 148 -1.58 5.38 2.24
CA MET A 148 -2.83 4.82 1.73
C MET A 148 -3.21 5.57 0.46
N VAL A 149 -3.35 4.85 -0.65
CA VAL A 149 -3.54 5.47 -1.96
C VAL A 149 -4.66 4.83 -2.78
N HIS A 150 -5.15 5.60 -3.75
CA HIS A 150 -6.04 5.13 -4.80
C HIS A 150 -5.61 5.75 -6.14
N PHE A 151 -5.76 4.99 -7.22
CA PHE A 151 -5.70 5.51 -8.59
C PHE A 151 -6.57 4.66 -9.52
N ASP A 152 -6.97 5.25 -10.63
CA ASP A 152 -7.70 4.61 -11.71
C ASP A 152 -6.85 4.54 -12.99
N THR A 153 -7.26 3.67 -13.92
CA THR A 153 -6.62 3.50 -15.22
C THR A 153 -7.56 3.91 -16.36
N PRO A 154 -7.04 4.24 -17.56
CA PRO A 154 -7.87 4.56 -18.71
C PRO A 154 -8.86 3.45 -19.09
N SER A 155 -8.56 2.19 -18.76
CA SER A 155 -9.44 1.04 -18.97
C SER A 155 -10.51 0.87 -17.87
N LYS A 156 -10.67 1.84 -16.98
CA LYS A 156 -11.52 1.80 -15.77
C LYS A 156 -11.07 0.77 -14.72
N GLY A 157 -9.83 0.31 -14.77
CA GLY A 157 -9.21 -0.42 -13.67
C GLY A 157 -8.99 0.51 -12.48
N GLU A 158 -9.02 -0.02 -11.28
CA GLU A 158 -8.75 0.75 -10.05
C GLU A 158 -7.81 -0.02 -9.14
N VAL A 159 -6.98 0.72 -8.44
CA VAL A 159 -6.10 0.18 -7.40
C VAL A 159 -6.30 0.97 -6.11
N PHE A 160 -6.56 0.25 -5.04
CA PHE A 160 -6.55 0.80 -3.69
C PHE A 160 -5.47 0.07 -2.88
N SER A 161 -4.53 0.79 -2.32
CA SER A 161 -3.43 0.25 -1.54
C SER A 161 -3.36 0.91 -0.17
N VAL A 162 -3.18 0.10 0.88
CA VAL A 162 -2.95 0.62 2.24
C VAL A 162 -1.46 0.74 2.56
N GLY A 163 -0.59 0.00 1.86
CA GLY A 163 0.85 0.05 2.05
C GLY A 163 1.32 -0.42 3.43
N SER A 164 0.59 -1.32 4.10
CA SER A 164 0.93 -1.73 5.47
C SER A 164 0.56 -3.18 5.78
N ILE A 165 1.50 -3.91 6.40
CA ILE A 165 1.26 -5.28 6.87
C ILE A 165 0.28 -5.30 8.05
N THR A 166 0.25 -4.28 8.91
CA THR A 166 -0.59 -4.30 10.13
C THR A 166 -2.06 -3.96 9.86
N TRP A 167 -2.42 -3.44 8.68
CA TRP A 167 -3.80 -3.10 8.34
C TRP A 167 -4.80 -4.24 8.58
N PRO A 168 -4.58 -5.48 8.09
CA PRO A 168 -5.53 -6.57 8.29
C PRO A 168 -5.79 -6.90 9.77
N ALA A 169 -4.79 -6.69 10.63
CA ALA A 169 -4.93 -6.93 12.07
C ALA A 169 -5.79 -5.88 12.78
N CYS A 170 -6.15 -4.80 12.10
CA CYS A 170 -7.00 -3.73 12.63
C CYS A 170 -8.47 -3.87 12.23
N ILE A 171 -8.78 -4.60 11.16
CA ILE A 171 -10.13 -4.68 10.57
C ILE A 171 -11.20 -5.11 11.59
N LEU A 172 -10.86 -6.02 12.51
CA LEU A 172 -11.81 -6.57 13.50
C LEU A 172 -11.93 -5.72 14.77
N VAL A 173 -11.06 -4.74 14.98
CA VAL A 173 -10.98 -4.01 16.25
C VAL A 173 -10.99 -2.49 16.12
N ASP A 174 -10.93 -1.97 14.88
CA ASP A 174 -10.99 -0.55 14.60
C ASP A 174 -12.11 -0.27 13.58
N ASP A 175 -13.14 0.46 14.03
CA ASP A 175 -14.35 0.70 13.24
C ASP A 175 -14.08 1.53 11.96
N HIS A 176 -13.11 2.45 12.00
CA HIS A 176 -12.74 3.25 10.83
C HIS A 176 -12.05 2.38 9.77
N VAL A 177 -11.09 1.52 10.20
CA VAL A 177 -10.39 0.58 9.32
C VAL A 177 -11.39 -0.40 8.69
N ALA A 178 -12.32 -0.95 9.49
CA ALA A 178 -13.39 -1.81 9.01
C ALA A 178 -14.28 -1.11 7.98
N ARG A 179 -14.70 0.13 8.28
CA ARG A 179 -15.57 0.93 7.40
C ARG A 179 -14.90 1.25 6.07
N ILE A 180 -13.65 1.73 6.09
CA ILE A 180 -12.87 2.02 4.89
C ILE A 180 -12.72 0.76 4.04
N THR A 181 -12.33 -0.36 4.64
CA THR A 181 -12.19 -1.65 3.95
C THR A 181 -13.51 -2.06 3.27
N SER A 182 -14.63 -1.96 4.01
CA SER A 182 -15.96 -2.26 3.47
C SER A 182 -16.34 -1.33 2.32
N ASN A 183 -16.07 -0.03 2.42
CA ASN A 183 -16.37 0.94 1.37
C ASN A 183 -15.63 0.61 0.07
N VAL A 184 -14.36 0.21 0.16
CA VAL A 184 -13.55 -0.17 -1.00
C VAL A 184 -14.11 -1.44 -1.66
N ILE A 185 -14.41 -2.48 -0.88
CA ILE A 185 -15.01 -3.71 -1.39
C ILE A 185 -16.34 -3.40 -2.09
N GLN A 186 -17.21 -2.63 -1.46
CA GLN A 186 -18.51 -2.27 -2.04
C GLN A 186 -18.38 -1.45 -3.33
N GLN A 187 -17.41 -0.53 -3.39
CA GLN A 187 -17.16 0.25 -4.59
C GLN A 187 -16.69 -0.64 -5.74
N PHE A 188 -15.73 -1.52 -5.48
CA PHE A 188 -15.14 -2.40 -6.49
C PHE A 188 -16.12 -3.46 -7.01
N LEU A 189 -17.14 -3.81 -6.24
CA LEU A 189 -18.20 -4.74 -6.66
C LEU A 189 -19.34 -4.10 -7.44
N LYS A 190 -19.46 -2.77 -7.46
CA LYS A 190 -20.54 -2.10 -8.20
C LYS A 190 -20.39 -2.16 -9.71
N ASP A 191 -19.17 -2.26 -10.17
CA ASP A 191 -18.83 -2.17 -11.60
C ASP A 191 -18.49 -3.55 -12.20
N THR A 192 -18.82 -4.63 -11.47
CA THR A 192 -18.77 -6.01 -11.94
C THR A 192 -20.16 -6.53 -12.25
#